data_e8d949f3bef395aa0384e74f7c3c6978
#
_entry.id   e8d949f3bef395aa0384e74f7c3c6978
#
_cell.length_a   1.000
_cell.length_b   1.000
_cell.length_c   1.000
_cell.angle_alpha   90.00
_cell.angle_beta   90.00
_cell.angle_gamma   90.00
#
_symmetry.space_group_name_H-M   'P 1'
#
loop_
_entity.id
_entity.type
_entity.pdbx_description
1 polymer ?
#
loop_
_entity_poly.entity_id
_entity_poly.type
_entity_poly.pdbx_seq_one_letter_code
_entity_poly.pdbx_strand_id
1 'polypeptide(L)'
;GRAGRYLNDGNFGITGDCKEINAEEVELLENHKFEEIRTLIWRNSNLNFNNASSLIKSLDERPNKDWLKKVHECEDEKVLKYFLKDLSGHKISDNKQVLSLLWECCQIPDFVKKTYGHHLEVVSKVFGFLNGKEKKVTNNYMKQQLSILNKLEGNVDSLSNRIANVRTWSYVSNKVNWVENQDYWVERTKLLEDKLSDRLHEELTKSFIDKRAS
;
A
#
# COMPACT_ATOMS: atom_id res chain seq x y z
N GLY A 1 5.55 21.49 -2.26
CA GLY A 1 6.23 22.21 -1.49
C GLY A 1 7.40 21.81 -0.62
N ARG A 2 8.56 21.36 -1.19
CA ARG A 2 9.79 21.16 -0.40
C ARG A 2 10.91 22.11 -0.77
N ALA A 3 10.76 22.90 -1.82
CA ALA A 3 11.66 24.00 -2.14
C ALA A 3 11.52 25.09 -1.08
N GLY A 4 12.60 25.73 -0.69
CA GLY A 4 12.57 26.80 0.29
C GLY A 4 12.22 26.36 1.71
N ARG A 5 12.79 25.26 2.20
CA ARG A 5 12.59 24.83 3.59
C ARG A 5 12.98 25.92 4.57
N TYR A 6 12.10 26.18 5.55
CA TYR A 6 12.20 27.25 6.54
C TYR A 6 12.20 28.64 5.88
N LEU A 7 13.24 29.42 6.06
CA LEU A 7 13.40 30.78 5.55
C LEU A 7 14.33 30.87 4.33
N ASN A 8 14.73 29.73 3.76
CA ASN A 8 15.63 29.71 2.60
C ASN A 8 14.83 29.73 1.30
N ASP A 9 15.35 30.44 0.31
CA ASP A 9 14.80 30.42 -1.04
C ASP A 9 14.94 29.02 -1.65
N GLY A 10 13.95 28.63 -2.42
CA GLY A 10 13.93 27.36 -3.13
C GLY A 10 13.77 27.56 -4.63
N ASN A 11 14.41 26.70 -5.40
CA ASN A 11 14.25 26.68 -6.85
C ASN A 11 13.40 25.50 -7.27
N PHE A 12 12.53 25.69 -8.23
CA PHE A 12 11.84 24.60 -8.92
C PHE A 12 12.06 24.72 -10.43
N GLY A 13 11.92 23.62 -11.12
CA GLY A 13 12.06 23.56 -12.56
C GLY A 13 11.38 22.32 -13.11
N ILE A 14 11.20 22.30 -14.43
CA ILE A 14 10.66 21.17 -15.17
C ILE A 14 11.76 20.47 -15.96
N THR A 15 11.63 19.18 -16.19
CA THR A 15 12.51 18.42 -17.09
C THR A 15 12.02 18.56 -18.54
N GLY A 16 12.92 18.36 -19.51
CA GLY A 16 12.63 18.60 -20.93
C GLY A 16 11.43 17.83 -21.51
N ASP A 17 11.02 16.72 -20.88
CA ASP A 17 9.87 15.91 -21.32
C ASP A 17 8.55 16.32 -20.66
N CYS A 18 8.57 17.30 -19.76
CA CYS A 18 7.35 17.80 -19.10
C CYS A 18 6.70 18.91 -19.92
N LYS A 19 5.37 19.03 -19.82
CA LYS A 19 4.67 20.19 -20.36
C LYS A 19 5.14 21.45 -19.64
N GLU A 20 5.28 22.53 -20.39
CA GLU A 20 5.58 23.83 -19.83
C GLU A 20 4.51 24.25 -18.81
N ILE A 21 4.95 24.79 -17.69
CA ILE A 21 4.07 25.41 -16.69
C ILE A 21 3.73 26.80 -17.21
N ASN A 22 2.45 27.14 -17.22
CA ASN A 22 2.04 28.49 -17.67
C ASN A 22 2.47 29.58 -16.67
N ALA A 23 2.53 30.83 -17.12
CA ALA A 23 3.00 31.95 -16.30
C ALA A 23 2.15 32.19 -15.05
N GLU A 24 0.83 31.91 -15.11
CA GLU A 24 -0.08 32.04 -13.95
C GLU A 24 0.23 30.99 -12.90
N GLU A 25 0.47 29.75 -13.31
CA GLU A 25 0.87 28.67 -12.39
C GLU A 25 2.23 28.93 -11.75
N VAL A 26 3.18 29.51 -12.51
CA VAL A 26 4.48 29.94 -11.96
C VAL A 26 4.27 30.99 -10.88
N GLU A 27 3.47 32.03 -11.14
CA GLU A 27 3.19 33.10 -10.17
C GLU A 27 2.51 32.55 -8.91
N LEU A 28 1.57 31.60 -9.05
CA LEU A 28 0.91 30.97 -7.91
C LEU A 28 1.90 30.15 -7.06
N LEU A 29 2.82 29.44 -7.70
CA LEU A 29 3.86 28.65 -7.03
C LEU A 29 4.85 29.54 -6.28
N GLU A 30 5.35 30.62 -6.92
CA GLU A 30 6.30 31.56 -6.35
C GLU A 30 5.71 32.35 -5.18
N ASN A 31 4.45 32.73 -5.28
CA ASN A 31 3.74 33.50 -4.23
C ASN A 31 3.05 32.63 -3.18
N HIS A 32 3.22 31.31 -3.19
CA HIS A 32 2.52 30.37 -2.28
C HIS A 32 1.00 30.54 -2.28
N LYS A 33 0.43 30.94 -3.42
CA LYS A 33 -1.01 31.04 -3.61
C LYS A 33 -1.54 29.70 -4.10
N PHE A 34 -2.45 29.09 -3.37
CA PHE A 34 -3.08 27.84 -3.72
C PHE A 34 -4.58 28.07 -3.96
N GLU A 35 -5.15 27.30 -4.87
CA GLU A 35 -6.60 27.29 -5.03
C GLU A 35 -7.29 26.85 -3.73
N GLU A 36 -8.42 27.45 -3.44
CA GLU A 36 -9.24 27.07 -2.29
C GLU A 36 -9.75 25.64 -2.44
N ILE A 37 -9.55 24.81 -1.42
CA ILE A 37 -10.12 23.48 -1.36
C ILE A 37 -11.60 23.60 -1.07
N ARG A 38 -12.44 23.43 -2.09
CA ARG A 38 -13.89 23.51 -1.97
C ARG A 38 -14.55 22.22 -1.52
N THR A 39 -13.92 21.07 -1.80
CA THR A 39 -14.43 19.75 -1.46
C THR A 39 -13.36 18.86 -0.84
N LEU A 40 -13.74 18.12 0.20
CA LEU A 40 -12.88 17.10 0.81
C LEU A 40 -13.33 15.71 0.39
N ILE A 41 -12.35 14.84 0.17
CA ILE A 41 -12.60 13.41 -0.09
C ILE A 41 -13.05 12.74 1.21
N TRP A 42 -14.15 12.02 1.15
CA TRP A 42 -14.75 11.33 2.29
C TRP A 42 -14.97 9.85 2.01
N ARG A 43 -14.80 9.03 3.02
CA ARG A 43 -15.11 7.60 3.02
C ARG A 43 -15.84 7.25 4.32
N ASN A 44 -16.87 6.43 4.23
CA ASN A 44 -17.57 5.97 5.44
C ASN A 44 -16.63 5.09 6.28
N SER A 45 -16.42 5.46 7.53
CA SER A 45 -15.68 4.68 8.52
C SER A 45 -16.57 3.79 9.39
N ASN A 46 -17.89 4.04 9.39
CA ASN A 46 -18.86 3.29 10.17
C ASN A 46 -19.40 2.11 9.34
N LEU A 47 -18.61 1.06 9.23
CA LEU A 47 -18.92 -0.10 8.40
C LEU A 47 -19.83 -1.11 9.12
N ASN A 48 -20.76 -1.68 8.37
CA ASN A 48 -21.71 -2.67 8.88
C ASN A 48 -21.29 -4.10 8.47
N PHE A 49 -20.80 -4.87 9.39
CA PHE A 49 -20.32 -6.24 9.19
C PHE A 49 -21.38 -7.33 9.44
N ASN A 50 -22.67 -7.02 9.53
CA ASN A 50 -23.70 -8.03 9.78
C ASN A 50 -23.77 -9.10 8.69
N ASN A 51 -23.60 -8.70 7.44
CA ASN A 51 -23.48 -9.56 6.27
C ASN A 51 -22.74 -8.84 5.13
N ALA A 52 -22.37 -9.57 4.09
CA ALA A 52 -21.63 -9.03 2.94
C ALA A 52 -22.35 -7.86 2.26
N SER A 53 -23.65 -7.99 2.04
CA SER A 53 -24.46 -6.94 1.40
C SER A 53 -24.50 -5.65 2.23
N SER A 54 -24.62 -5.77 3.56
CA SER A 54 -24.60 -4.62 4.48
C SER A 54 -23.25 -3.94 4.51
N LEU A 55 -22.16 -4.72 4.43
CA LEU A 55 -20.80 -4.18 4.36
C LEU A 55 -20.60 -3.38 3.07
N ILE A 56 -20.94 -3.94 1.92
CA ILE A 56 -20.84 -3.25 0.62
C ILE A 56 -21.70 -1.99 0.63
N LYS A 57 -22.95 -2.08 1.12
CA LYS A 57 -23.85 -0.90 1.20
C LYS A 57 -23.25 0.21 2.08
N SER A 58 -22.65 -0.14 3.21
CA SER A 58 -22.01 0.85 4.09
C SER A 58 -20.76 1.49 3.47
N LEU A 59 -19.99 0.74 2.66
CA LEU A 59 -18.87 1.29 1.87
C LEU A 59 -19.36 2.21 0.75
N ASP A 60 -20.54 1.93 0.18
CA ASP A 60 -21.14 2.72 -0.89
C ASP A 60 -21.93 3.96 -0.39
N GLU A 61 -22.04 4.14 0.91
CA GLU A 61 -22.74 5.27 1.52
C GLU A 61 -22.15 6.61 1.05
N ARG A 62 -23.04 7.59 0.84
CA ARG A 62 -22.66 8.94 0.43
C ARG A 62 -22.66 9.88 1.64
N PRO A 63 -21.75 10.85 1.67
CA PRO A 63 -21.77 11.85 2.72
C PRO A 63 -23.05 12.72 2.61
N ASN A 64 -23.48 13.23 3.74
CA ASN A 64 -24.67 14.09 3.85
C ASN A 64 -24.34 15.59 3.81
N LYS A 65 -23.11 15.97 3.44
CA LYS A 65 -22.65 17.35 3.37
C LYS A 65 -22.11 17.66 1.98
N ASP A 66 -22.52 18.79 1.40
CA ASP A 66 -22.19 19.17 0.02
C ASP A 66 -20.70 19.40 -0.23
N TRP A 67 -19.95 19.77 0.82
CA TRP A 67 -18.51 19.95 0.76
C TRP A 67 -17.70 18.64 0.92
N LEU A 68 -18.37 17.51 1.10
CA LEU A 68 -17.77 16.18 1.10
C LEU A 68 -18.09 15.44 -0.20
N LYS A 69 -17.07 14.86 -0.80
CA LYS A 69 -17.20 14.02 -1.98
C LYS A 69 -16.78 12.59 -1.64
N LYS A 70 -17.66 11.61 -1.92
CA LYS A 70 -17.29 10.19 -1.73
C LYS A 70 -16.03 9.88 -2.53
N VAL A 71 -15.09 9.17 -1.90
CA VAL A 71 -13.92 8.62 -2.57
C VAL A 71 -14.35 7.65 -3.68
N HIS A 72 -13.60 7.60 -4.77
CA HIS A 72 -13.78 6.54 -5.77
C HIS A 72 -13.46 5.16 -5.16
N GLU A 73 -13.94 4.10 -5.80
CA GLU A 73 -13.68 2.73 -5.36
C GLU A 73 -12.19 2.48 -5.15
N CYS A 74 -11.82 2.18 -3.90
CA CYS A 74 -10.45 1.92 -3.50
C CYS A 74 -10.04 0.47 -3.78
N GLU A 75 -8.74 0.18 -3.79
CA GLU A 75 -8.22 -1.17 -4.07
C GLU A 75 -8.71 -2.21 -3.06
N ASP A 76 -8.81 -1.88 -1.77
CA ASP A 76 -9.34 -2.75 -0.72
C ASP A 76 -10.81 -3.14 -0.97
N GLU A 77 -11.64 -2.21 -1.49
CA GLU A 77 -13.02 -2.51 -1.89
C GLU A 77 -13.09 -3.46 -3.09
N LYS A 78 -12.22 -3.26 -4.08
CA LYS A 78 -12.12 -4.14 -5.24
C LYS A 78 -11.72 -5.56 -4.82
N VAL A 79 -10.72 -5.67 -3.96
CA VAL A 79 -10.25 -6.94 -3.38
C VAL A 79 -11.38 -7.62 -2.61
N LEU A 80 -12.09 -6.87 -1.74
CA LEU A 80 -13.25 -7.40 -1.01
C LEU A 80 -14.33 -7.93 -1.95
N LYS A 81 -14.73 -7.14 -2.96
CA LYS A 81 -15.74 -7.54 -3.94
C LYS A 81 -15.33 -8.78 -4.73
N TYR A 82 -14.05 -8.92 -5.04
CA TYR A 82 -13.53 -10.12 -5.67
C TYR A 82 -13.73 -11.36 -4.79
N PHE A 83 -13.28 -11.31 -3.53
CA PHE A 83 -13.44 -12.44 -2.60
C PHE A 83 -14.90 -12.77 -2.32
N LEU A 84 -15.77 -11.79 -2.19
CA LEU A 84 -17.19 -12.02 -1.96
C LEU A 84 -17.89 -12.69 -3.16
N LYS A 85 -17.42 -12.46 -4.39
CA LYS A 85 -17.91 -13.16 -5.58
C LYS A 85 -17.42 -14.61 -5.64
N ASP A 86 -16.14 -14.83 -5.38
CA ASP A 86 -15.50 -16.16 -5.41
C ASP A 86 -16.01 -17.05 -4.27
N LEU A 87 -16.27 -16.45 -3.11
CA LEU A 87 -16.73 -17.11 -1.88
C LEU A 87 -18.26 -17.22 -1.76
N SER A 88 -19.02 -16.79 -2.78
CA SER A 88 -20.49 -16.83 -2.78
C SER A 88 -21.09 -18.22 -2.56
N GLY A 89 -20.31 -19.30 -2.71
CA GLY A 89 -20.67 -20.67 -2.34
C GLY A 89 -20.35 -21.09 -0.90
N HIS A 90 -19.69 -20.26 -0.10
CA HIS A 90 -19.25 -20.56 1.26
C HIS A 90 -19.96 -19.65 2.27
N LYS A 91 -20.32 -20.16 3.45
CA LYS A 91 -20.99 -19.45 4.57
C LYS A 91 -20.20 -18.24 5.17
N ILE A 92 -19.28 -17.64 4.42
CA ILE A 92 -18.46 -16.51 4.87
C ILE A 92 -19.30 -15.22 4.94
N SER A 93 -20.31 -15.11 4.08
CA SER A 93 -21.11 -13.90 3.90
C SER A 93 -21.93 -13.46 5.12
N ASP A 94 -22.15 -14.35 6.09
CA ASP A 94 -23.06 -14.10 7.23
C ASP A 94 -22.37 -14.18 8.60
N ASN A 95 -21.03 -14.32 8.64
CA ASN A 95 -20.29 -14.32 9.89
C ASN A 95 -19.56 -12.99 10.07
N LYS A 96 -20.04 -12.18 11.01
CA LYS A 96 -19.50 -10.84 11.32
C LYS A 96 -17.99 -10.85 11.57
N GLN A 97 -17.47 -11.83 12.31
CA GLN A 97 -16.05 -11.90 12.67
C GLN A 97 -15.20 -12.23 11.44
N VAL A 98 -15.68 -13.16 10.62
CA VAL A 98 -14.99 -13.57 9.38
C VAL A 98 -14.99 -12.44 8.36
N LEU A 99 -16.10 -11.69 8.23
CA LEU A 99 -16.17 -10.52 7.35
C LEU A 99 -15.26 -9.38 7.81
N SER A 100 -15.20 -9.12 9.12
CA SER A 100 -14.28 -8.12 9.67
C SER A 100 -12.83 -8.50 9.39
N LEU A 101 -12.46 -9.75 9.61
CA LEU A 101 -11.12 -10.26 9.33
C LEU A 101 -10.79 -10.20 7.84
N LEU A 102 -11.73 -10.59 6.96
CA LEU A 102 -11.55 -10.47 5.51
C LEU A 102 -11.31 -9.03 5.10
N TRP A 103 -12.11 -8.09 5.62
CA TRP A 103 -11.94 -6.67 5.37
C TRP A 103 -10.55 -6.17 5.79
N GLU A 104 -10.09 -6.55 6.98
CA GLU A 104 -8.75 -6.22 7.45
C GLU A 104 -7.66 -6.76 6.51
N CYS A 105 -7.82 -7.99 6.00
CA CYS A 105 -6.89 -8.56 5.02
C CYS A 105 -6.94 -7.83 3.67
N CYS A 106 -8.11 -7.39 3.22
CA CYS A 106 -8.24 -6.60 2.00
C CYS A 106 -7.51 -5.26 2.07
N GLN A 107 -7.25 -4.74 3.27
CA GLN A 107 -6.49 -3.51 3.48
C GLN A 107 -4.95 -3.70 3.39
N ILE A 108 -4.45 -4.91 3.15
CA ILE A 108 -3.02 -5.13 2.89
C ILE A 108 -2.65 -4.32 1.64
N PRO A 109 -1.65 -3.39 1.71
CA PRO A 109 -1.31 -2.58 0.56
C PRO A 109 -0.61 -3.39 -0.54
N ASP A 110 -0.98 -3.14 -1.80
CA ASP A 110 -0.22 -3.64 -2.95
C ASP A 110 0.96 -2.71 -3.25
N PHE A 111 2.08 -2.92 -2.58
CA PHE A 111 3.30 -2.17 -2.84
C PHE A 111 3.99 -2.61 -4.13
N VAL A 112 3.76 -3.85 -4.57
CA VAL A 112 4.46 -4.45 -5.71
C VAL A 112 3.88 -4.01 -7.03
N LYS A 113 2.57 -3.84 -7.11
CA LYS A 113 1.80 -3.43 -8.31
C LYS A 113 2.15 -4.22 -9.57
N LYS A 114 2.50 -5.49 -9.40
CA LYS A 114 2.92 -6.36 -10.51
C LYS A 114 1.72 -6.83 -11.34
N THR A 115 0.83 -7.57 -10.69
CA THR A 115 -0.45 -8.02 -11.26
C THR A 115 -1.48 -8.09 -10.15
N TYR A 116 -2.73 -7.82 -10.49
CA TYR A 116 -3.84 -7.90 -9.54
C TYR A 116 -3.96 -9.31 -8.93
N GLY A 117 -3.76 -10.36 -9.75
CA GLY A 117 -3.78 -11.76 -9.29
C GLY A 117 -2.73 -12.08 -8.22
N HIS A 118 -1.52 -11.52 -8.34
CA HIS A 118 -0.48 -11.70 -7.32
C HIS A 118 -0.88 -11.11 -5.97
N HIS A 119 -1.46 -9.91 -5.98
CA HIS A 119 -1.95 -9.28 -4.75
C HIS A 119 -3.09 -10.09 -4.10
N LEU A 120 -4.06 -10.55 -4.90
CA LEU A 120 -5.14 -11.41 -4.44
C LEU A 120 -4.63 -12.71 -3.80
N GLU A 121 -3.57 -13.30 -4.36
CA GLU A 121 -2.95 -14.50 -3.80
C GLU A 121 -2.36 -14.24 -2.41
N VAL A 122 -1.65 -13.13 -2.22
CA VAL A 122 -1.10 -12.74 -0.91
C VAL A 122 -2.22 -12.56 0.11
N VAL A 123 -3.26 -11.80 -0.23
CA VAL A 123 -4.43 -11.57 0.65
C VAL A 123 -5.13 -12.88 0.99
N SER A 124 -5.35 -13.75 0.00
CA SER A 124 -5.97 -15.07 0.18
C SER A 124 -5.17 -15.96 1.15
N LYS A 125 -3.85 -15.99 0.99
CA LYS A 125 -2.97 -16.79 1.87
C LYS A 125 -2.98 -16.28 3.31
N VAL A 126 -2.86 -14.98 3.51
CA VAL A 126 -2.91 -14.36 4.84
C VAL A 126 -4.27 -14.62 5.49
N PHE A 127 -5.37 -14.36 4.78
CA PHE A 127 -6.72 -14.64 5.26
C PHE A 127 -6.90 -16.13 5.60
N GLY A 128 -6.39 -17.03 4.76
CA GLY A 128 -6.44 -18.48 5.01
C GLY A 128 -5.78 -18.89 6.33
N PHE A 129 -4.61 -18.34 6.65
CA PHE A 129 -3.96 -18.56 7.94
C PHE A 129 -4.77 -18.00 9.12
N LEU A 130 -5.21 -16.74 9.01
CA LEU A 130 -5.91 -16.06 10.10
C LEU A 130 -7.30 -16.65 10.38
N ASN A 131 -8.00 -17.08 9.34
CA ASN A 131 -9.31 -17.73 9.47
C ASN A 131 -9.20 -19.25 9.72
N GLY A 132 -8.03 -19.84 9.48
CA GLY A 132 -7.72 -21.26 9.64
C GLY A 132 -7.55 -21.69 11.09
N LYS A 133 -6.98 -22.88 11.27
CA LYS A 133 -6.72 -23.47 12.60
C LYS A 133 -5.60 -22.74 13.34
N GLU A 134 -4.60 -22.29 12.63
CA GLU A 134 -3.41 -21.61 13.16
C GLU A 134 -3.74 -20.26 13.76
N LYS A 135 -4.76 -19.57 13.25
CA LYS A 135 -5.17 -18.21 13.64
C LYS A 135 -4.08 -17.15 13.51
N LYS A 136 -2.93 -17.52 12.96
CA LYS A 136 -1.76 -16.68 12.72
C LYS A 136 -1.00 -17.17 11.49
N VAL A 137 -0.32 -16.26 10.81
CA VAL A 137 0.66 -16.60 9.79
C VAL A 137 1.85 -17.27 10.47
N THR A 138 2.18 -18.48 10.04
CA THR A 138 3.18 -19.33 10.70
C THR A 138 4.61 -18.83 10.46
N ASN A 139 5.50 -19.11 11.40
CA ASN A 139 6.93 -18.83 11.27
C ASN A 139 7.54 -19.43 10.01
N ASN A 140 7.14 -20.65 9.65
CA ASN A 140 7.65 -21.33 8.46
C ASN A 140 7.27 -20.57 7.19
N TYR A 141 6.03 -20.09 7.09
CA TYR A 141 5.58 -19.33 5.94
C TYR A 141 6.30 -17.97 5.84
N MET A 142 6.40 -17.23 6.95
CA MET A 142 7.16 -15.97 6.99
C MET A 142 8.63 -16.17 6.59
N LYS A 143 9.27 -17.21 7.12
CA LYS A 143 10.65 -17.56 6.75
C LYS A 143 10.79 -17.85 5.26
N GLN A 144 9.88 -18.60 4.68
CA GLN A 144 9.88 -18.91 3.25
C GLN A 144 9.76 -17.64 2.42
N GLN A 145 8.80 -16.75 2.74
CA GLN A 145 8.60 -15.51 2.00
C GLN A 145 9.84 -14.61 2.06
N LEU A 146 10.39 -14.38 3.24
CA LEU A 146 11.55 -13.51 3.40
C LEU A 146 12.85 -14.12 2.84
N SER A 147 13.00 -15.45 2.83
CA SER A 147 14.17 -16.09 2.25
C SER A 147 14.29 -15.87 0.73
N ILE A 148 13.16 -15.86 0.03
CA ILE A 148 13.11 -15.57 -1.41
C ILE A 148 13.53 -14.13 -1.70
N LEU A 149 13.21 -13.20 -0.79
CA LEU A 149 13.48 -11.77 -0.92
C LEU A 149 14.89 -11.38 -0.46
N ASN A 150 15.56 -12.22 0.33
CA ASN A 150 16.89 -11.95 0.88
C ASN A 150 18.00 -12.20 -0.15
N LYS A 151 17.93 -11.48 -1.28
CA LYS A 151 18.93 -11.50 -2.36
C LYS A 151 19.35 -10.07 -2.64
N LEU A 152 20.62 -9.75 -2.41
CA LEU A 152 21.17 -8.40 -2.59
C LEU A 152 21.68 -8.15 -4.02
N GLU A 153 21.72 -9.17 -4.87
CA GLU A 153 22.15 -9.08 -6.26
C GLU A 153 20.98 -8.64 -7.15
N GLY A 154 21.29 -7.88 -8.19
CA GLY A 154 20.33 -7.47 -9.20
C GLY A 154 20.39 -5.98 -9.52
N ASN A 155 19.66 -5.59 -10.54
CA ASN A 155 19.52 -4.20 -10.97
C ASN A 155 18.52 -3.42 -10.08
N VAL A 156 18.41 -2.12 -10.33
CA VAL A 156 17.53 -1.18 -9.64
C VAL A 156 16.08 -1.70 -9.58
N ASP A 157 15.53 -2.21 -10.68
CA ASP A 157 14.16 -2.70 -10.74
C ASP A 157 13.94 -3.94 -9.87
N SER A 158 14.90 -4.88 -9.91
CA SER A 158 14.84 -6.11 -9.10
C SER A 158 14.90 -5.81 -7.62
N LEU A 159 15.77 -4.88 -7.20
CA LEU A 159 15.90 -4.45 -5.80
C LEU A 159 14.66 -3.69 -5.34
N SER A 160 14.14 -2.78 -6.16
CA SER A 160 12.91 -2.02 -5.89
C SER A 160 11.72 -2.96 -5.69
N ASN A 161 11.57 -3.97 -6.57
CA ASN A 161 10.53 -4.99 -6.44
C ASN A 161 10.65 -5.81 -5.15
N ARG A 162 11.87 -6.17 -4.74
CA ARG A 162 12.08 -6.90 -3.46
C ARG A 162 11.73 -6.03 -2.27
N ILE A 163 12.13 -4.77 -2.26
CA ILE A 163 11.77 -3.80 -1.21
C ILE A 163 10.24 -3.69 -1.10
N ALA A 164 9.54 -3.56 -2.23
CA ALA A 164 8.08 -3.50 -2.26
C ALA A 164 7.45 -4.77 -1.64
N ASN A 165 7.97 -5.95 -1.96
CA ASN A 165 7.52 -7.20 -1.35
C ASN A 165 7.82 -7.27 0.15
N VAL A 166 9.02 -6.85 0.58
CA VAL A 166 9.36 -6.81 2.02
C VAL A 166 8.41 -5.89 2.78
N ARG A 167 8.03 -4.74 2.20
CA ARG A 167 7.06 -3.80 2.80
C ARG A 167 5.69 -4.44 3.03
N THR A 168 5.23 -5.31 2.11
CA THR A 168 4.00 -6.08 2.31
C THR A 168 4.11 -6.98 3.56
N TRP A 169 5.22 -7.69 3.71
CA TRP A 169 5.44 -8.55 4.89
C TRP A 169 5.72 -7.75 6.16
N SER A 170 6.34 -6.59 6.06
CA SER A 170 6.47 -5.64 7.16
C SER A 170 5.10 -5.16 7.64
N TYR A 171 4.18 -4.80 6.72
CA TYR A 171 2.80 -4.46 7.07
C TYR A 171 2.10 -5.60 7.81
N VAL A 172 2.16 -6.84 7.28
CA VAL A 172 1.58 -8.02 7.90
C VAL A 172 2.15 -8.27 9.29
N SER A 173 3.47 -8.13 9.46
CA SER A 173 4.15 -8.33 10.75
C SER A 173 3.78 -7.28 11.80
N ASN A 174 3.48 -6.05 11.38
CA ASN A 174 3.08 -4.97 12.29
C ASN A 174 1.61 -5.05 12.73
N LYS A 175 0.79 -5.91 12.11
CA LYS A 175 -0.59 -6.15 12.56
C LYS A 175 -0.60 -7.01 13.82
N VAL A 176 -1.30 -6.52 14.85
CA VAL A 176 -1.37 -7.19 16.15
C VAL A 176 -1.98 -8.59 16.00
N ASN A 177 -1.30 -9.59 16.51
CA ASN A 177 -1.71 -11.01 16.50
C ASN A 177 -1.85 -11.67 15.12
N TRP A 178 -1.30 -11.07 14.05
CA TRP A 178 -1.37 -11.68 12.72
C TRP A 178 -0.28 -12.71 12.45
N VAL A 179 0.86 -12.58 13.09
CA VAL A 179 2.01 -13.49 12.90
C VAL A 179 2.41 -14.15 14.21
N GLU A 180 3.00 -15.34 14.14
CA GLU A 180 3.73 -15.90 15.26
C GLU A 180 5.01 -15.09 15.51
N ASN A 181 5.44 -14.95 16.78
CA ASN A 181 6.68 -14.22 17.14
C ASN A 181 6.76 -12.83 16.49
N GLN A 182 5.75 -12.01 16.69
CA GLN A 182 5.56 -10.72 16.03
C GLN A 182 6.80 -9.83 16.09
N ASP A 183 7.39 -9.61 17.26
CA ASP A 183 8.55 -8.73 17.45
C ASP A 183 9.75 -9.18 16.61
N TYR A 184 9.98 -10.49 16.52
CA TYR A 184 11.03 -11.07 15.68
C TYR A 184 10.81 -10.73 14.20
N TRP A 185 9.57 -10.87 13.68
CA TRP A 185 9.29 -10.61 12.27
C TRP A 185 9.28 -9.13 11.94
N VAL A 186 8.83 -8.26 12.84
CA VAL A 186 8.92 -6.80 12.69
C VAL A 186 10.38 -6.37 12.56
N GLU A 187 11.25 -6.84 13.45
CA GLU A 187 12.69 -6.56 13.38
C GLU A 187 13.31 -7.15 12.11
N ARG A 188 12.98 -8.38 11.77
CA ARG A 188 13.55 -9.08 10.63
C ARG A 188 13.19 -8.45 9.28
N THR A 189 11.94 -8.04 9.12
CA THR A 189 11.49 -7.34 7.91
C THR A 189 12.16 -5.99 7.78
N LYS A 190 12.29 -5.23 8.87
CA LYS A 190 12.99 -3.94 8.90
C LYS A 190 14.45 -4.09 8.48
N LEU A 191 15.18 -5.01 9.11
CA LEU A 191 16.60 -5.27 8.78
C LEU A 191 16.79 -5.69 7.31
N LEU A 192 15.85 -6.45 6.74
CA LEU A 192 15.91 -6.83 5.34
C LEU A 192 15.62 -5.65 4.42
N GLU A 193 14.64 -4.82 4.76
CA GLU A 193 14.32 -3.60 4.00
C GLU A 193 15.52 -2.64 3.99
N ASP A 194 16.16 -2.40 5.14
CA ASP A 194 17.34 -1.54 5.27
C ASP A 194 18.48 -2.04 4.36
N LYS A 195 18.82 -3.35 4.43
CA LYS A 195 19.87 -3.94 3.57
C LYS A 195 19.58 -3.81 2.07
N LEU A 196 18.34 -4.03 1.67
CA LEU A 196 17.95 -3.90 0.26
C LEU A 196 17.95 -2.42 -0.18
N SER A 197 17.59 -1.50 0.71
CA SER A 197 17.59 -0.06 0.45
C SER A 197 19.01 0.49 0.29
N ASP A 198 19.94 0.05 1.15
CA ASP A 198 21.36 0.42 1.03
C ASP A 198 21.92 -0.09 -0.30
N ARG A 199 21.62 -1.33 -0.66
CA ARG A 199 22.06 -1.91 -1.92
C ARG A 199 21.44 -1.21 -3.13
N LEU A 200 20.16 -0.83 -3.07
CA LEU A 200 19.50 -0.05 -4.11
C LEU A 200 20.17 1.31 -4.29
N HIS A 201 20.52 1.97 -3.18
CA HIS A 201 21.23 3.25 -3.21
C HIS A 201 22.60 3.14 -3.90
N GLU A 202 23.36 2.09 -3.62
CA GLU A 202 24.63 1.82 -4.32
C GLU A 202 24.45 1.63 -5.83
N GLU A 203 23.45 0.83 -6.24
CA GLU A 203 23.18 0.60 -7.67
C GLU A 203 22.69 1.86 -8.39
N LEU A 204 21.84 2.67 -7.74
CA LEU A 204 21.44 3.98 -8.26
C LEU A 204 22.64 4.90 -8.46
N THR A 205 23.54 4.97 -7.46
CA THR A 205 24.75 5.79 -7.53
C THR A 205 25.63 5.38 -8.70
N LYS A 206 25.87 4.07 -8.90
CA LYS A 206 26.62 3.55 -10.07
C LYS A 206 25.95 3.95 -11.37
N SER A 207 24.64 3.74 -11.50
CA SER A 207 23.88 4.08 -12.71
C SER A 207 23.96 5.57 -13.06
N PHE A 208 24.02 6.47 -12.05
CA PHE A 208 24.20 7.91 -12.29
C PHE A 208 25.61 8.27 -12.72
N ILE A 209 26.63 7.61 -12.18
CA ILE A 209 28.05 7.84 -12.55
C ILE A 209 28.27 7.38 -13.97
N ASP A 210 27.83 6.18 -14.35
CA ASP A 210 27.99 5.62 -15.68
C ASP A 210 27.34 6.48 -16.77
N LYS A 211 26.14 7.05 -16.49
CA LYS A 211 25.45 7.97 -17.40
C LYS A 211 26.18 9.32 -17.58
N ARG A 212 27.02 9.73 -16.66
CA ARG A 212 27.83 10.97 -16.80
C ARG A 212 29.16 10.74 -17.50
N ALA A 213 29.63 9.49 -17.55
CA ALA A 213 30.88 9.11 -18.21
C ALA A 213 30.70 8.73 -19.68
N SER A 214 29.46 8.59 -20.17
CA SER A 214 29.06 8.34 -21.56
C SER A 214 28.67 9.63 -22.24
#